data_5002acd9049b9e977b1c7270c641bf69
#
_entry.id   5002acd9049b9e977b1c7270c641bf69
#
_cell.length_a   1.000
_cell.length_b   1.000
_cell.length_c   1.000
_cell.angle_alpha   90.00
_cell.angle_beta   90.00
_cell.angle_gamma   90.00
#
_symmetry.space_group_name_H-M   'P 1'
#
loop_
_entity.id
_entity.type
_entity.pdbx_description
1 polymer ?
#
loop_
_entity_poly.entity_id
_entity_poly.type
_entity_poly.pdbx_seq_one_letter_code
_entity_poly.pdbx_strand_id
1 'polypeptide(L)'
;EFAKSLDSNLNATFFTCSLNAAIEFAHHPSIEVVMIGDKVSKDSMLTTGASAVQTIESIQADLCILGINSLDTQFGLSENDWEVVQIKKAMIKASKKTICIGISEKLNSQQKIKVANLDEIDILITELDPNDPALLPFKHKGLTIY
;
A
#
# COMPACT_ATOMS: atom_id res chain seq x y z
N GLU A 1 -6.48 3.04 11.35
CA GLU A 1 -6.04 4.41 11.74
C GLU A 1 -6.07 5.37 10.55
N PHE A 2 -5.37 5.10 9.42
CA PHE A 2 -5.34 6.00 8.25
C PHE A 2 -6.74 6.48 7.80
N ALA A 3 -7.71 5.57 7.63
CA ALA A 3 -9.07 5.92 7.23
C ALA A 3 -9.77 6.88 8.20
N LYS A 4 -9.45 6.79 9.49
CA LYS A 4 -10.04 7.66 10.54
C LYS A 4 -9.43 9.06 10.58
N SER A 5 -8.26 9.26 9.99
CA SER A 5 -7.57 10.57 9.94
C SER A 5 -7.94 11.42 8.73
N LEU A 6 -8.74 10.88 7.81
CA LEU A 6 -9.16 11.61 6.61
C LEU A 6 -10.16 12.72 6.93
N ASP A 7 -10.01 13.83 6.21
CA ASP A 7 -10.95 14.97 6.33
C ASP A 7 -12.35 14.53 5.90
N SER A 8 -13.36 14.83 6.72
CA SER A 8 -14.77 14.47 6.47
C SER A 8 -15.33 15.03 5.16
N ASN A 9 -14.71 16.07 4.61
CA ASN A 9 -15.08 16.68 3.33
C ASN A 9 -14.30 16.11 2.13
N LEU A 10 -13.42 15.12 2.36
CA LEU A 10 -12.65 14.49 1.28
C LEU A 10 -13.59 13.76 0.32
N ASN A 11 -13.71 14.27 -0.89
CA ASN A 11 -14.47 13.62 -1.95
C ASN A 11 -13.51 12.80 -2.83
N ALA A 12 -13.59 11.49 -2.72
CA ALA A 12 -12.71 10.57 -3.43
C ALA A 12 -13.37 9.20 -3.62
N THR A 13 -12.91 8.46 -4.62
CA THR A 13 -13.28 7.05 -4.81
C THR A 13 -12.10 6.18 -4.39
N PHE A 14 -12.33 5.28 -3.44
CA PHE A 14 -11.35 4.31 -2.96
C PHE A 14 -11.64 2.93 -3.53
N PHE A 15 -10.74 2.42 -4.35
CA PHE A 15 -10.71 1.03 -4.77
C PHE A 15 -9.88 0.23 -3.77
N THR A 16 -10.42 -0.84 -3.22
CA THR A 16 -9.70 -1.60 -2.20
C THR A 16 -9.93 -3.10 -2.31
N CYS A 17 -8.86 -3.87 -2.06
CA CYS A 17 -8.93 -5.31 -1.82
C CYS A 17 -8.98 -5.64 -0.32
N SER A 18 -8.79 -4.66 0.57
CA SER A 18 -8.78 -4.88 2.01
C SER A 18 -10.20 -4.83 2.59
N LEU A 19 -10.63 -5.92 3.21
CA LEU A 19 -11.91 -6.00 3.91
C LEU A 19 -11.98 -4.96 5.05
N ASN A 20 -10.91 -4.85 5.82
CA ASN A 20 -10.85 -3.89 6.93
C ASN A 20 -10.90 -2.44 6.43
N ALA A 21 -10.18 -2.13 5.36
CA ALA A 21 -10.22 -0.80 4.77
C ALA A 21 -11.59 -0.47 4.19
N ALA A 22 -12.24 -1.42 3.50
CA ALA A 22 -13.58 -1.24 2.96
C ALA A 22 -14.60 -0.89 4.06
N ILE A 23 -14.56 -1.60 5.18
CA ILE A 23 -15.44 -1.34 6.33
C ILE A 23 -15.19 0.07 6.90
N GLU A 24 -13.93 0.44 7.14
CA GLU A 24 -13.59 1.75 7.71
C GLU A 24 -13.96 2.89 6.77
N PHE A 25 -13.66 2.79 5.47
CA PHE A 25 -14.03 3.82 4.49
C PHE A 25 -15.53 3.93 4.25
N ALA A 26 -16.28 2.82 4.40
CA ALA A 26 -17.74 2.83 4.27
C ALA A 26 -18.46 3.69 5.34
N HIS A 27 -17.78 3.99 6.45
CA HIS A 27 -18.29 4.92 7.46
C HIS A 27 -17.99 6.39 7.15
N HIS A 28 -17.16 6.68 6.14
CA HIS A 28 -16.80 8.05 5.80
C HIS A 28 -17.92 8.72 4.99
N PRO A 29 -18.33 9.98 5.32
CA PRO A 29 -19.52 10.60 4.74
C PRO A 29 -19.40 10.94 3.25
N SER A 30 -18.21 11.13 2.72
CA SER A 30 -17.95 11.67 1.38
C SER A 30 -17.08 10.79 0.48
N ILE A 31 -16.65 9.63 0.97
CA ILE A 31 -15.83 8.69 0.20
C ILE A 31 -16.73 7.63 -0.44
N GLU A 32 -16.60 7.45 -1.74
CA GLU A 32 -17.12 6.27 -2.43
C GLU A 32 -16.13 5.10 -2.27
N VAL A 33 -16.65 3.92 -1.87
CA VAL A 33 -15.82 2.72 -1.68
C VAL A 33 -16.21 1.67 -2.69
N VAL A 34 -15.24 1.24 -3.49
CA VAL A 34 -15.38 0.14 -4.43
C VAL A 34 -14.55 -1.04 -3.93
N MET A 35 -15.21 -2.08 -3.44
CA MET A 35 -14.56 -3.32 -3.04
C MET A 35 -14.23 -4.16 -4.27
N ILE A 36 -12.93 -4.40 -4.50
CA ILE A 36 -12.48 -5.33 -5.54
C ILE A 36 -12.52 -6.73 -4.96
N GLY A 37 -13.39 -7.57 -5.50
CA GLY A 37 -13.67 -8.90 -4.97
C GLY A 37 -13.06 -10.02 -5.78
N ASP A 38 -12.85 -11.14 -5.13
CA ASP A 38 -12.58 -12.48 -5.61
C ASP A 38 -12.45 -13.39 -4.37
N LYS A 39 -11.45 -14.26 -4.31
CA LYS A 39 -11.15 -15.11 -3.17
C LYS A 39 -10.61 -14.30 -1.99
N VAL A 40 -11.06 -14.60 -0.79
CA VAL A 40 -10.55 -13.96 0.44
C VAL A 40 -9.37 -14.74 1.00
N SER A 41 -8.22 -14.07 1.15
CA SER A 41 -7.12 -14.54 1.99
C SER A 41 -7.43 -14.23 3.45
N LYS A 42 -7.59 -15.28 4.27
CA LYS A 42 -7.98 -15.14 5.69
C LYS A 42 -6.86 -14.50 6.53
N ASP A 43 -5.60 -14.78 6.21
CA ASP A 43 -4.46 -14.30 6.98
C ASP A 43 -4.19 -12.81 6.74
N SER A 44 -4.34 -12.35 5.51
CA SER A 44 -4.14 -10.95 5.14
C SER A 44 -5.40 -10.09 5.19
N MET A 45 -6.59 -10.72 5.28
CA MET A 45 -7.90 -10.05 5.18
C MET A 45 -8.04 -9.22 3.89
N LEU A 46 -7.44 -9.74 2.80
CA LEU A 46 -7.50 -9.16 1.46
C LEU A 46 -8.26 -10.08 0.52
N THR A 47 -8.90 -9.50 -0.48
CA THR A 47 -9.32 -10.24 -1.67
C THR A 47 -8.13 -10.44 -2.61
N THR A 48 -7.97 -11.65 -3.11
CA THR A 48 -6.87 -12.07 -3.96
C THR A 48 -7.41 -12.89 -5.12
N GLY A 49 -6.58 -13.18 -6.11
CA GLY A 49 -6.95 -14.01 -7.25
C GLY A 49 -6.86 -13.28 -8.59
N ALA A 50 -6.99 -14.02 -9.66
CA ALA A 50 -6.77 -13.52 -11.01
C ALA A 50 -7.79 -12.45 -11.43
N SER A 51 -9.05 -12.58 -11.04
CA SER A 51 -10.07 -11.59 -11.39
C SER A 51 -9.88 -10.29 -10.62
N ALA A 52 -9.42 -10.33 -9.38
CA ALA A 52 -9.05 -9.13 -8.64
C ALA A 52 -7.90 -8.39 -9.32
N VAL A 53 -6.85 -9.11 -9.73
CA VAL A 53 -5.71 -8.54 -10.47
C VAL A 53 -6.17 -7.89 -11.79
N GLN A 54 -6.99 -8.60 -12.60
CA GLN A 54 -7.52 -8.08 -13.86
C GLN A 54 -8.38 -6.82 -13.65
N THR A 55 -9.19 -6.78 -12.60
CA THR A 55 -9.98 -5.59 -12.26
C THR A 55 -9.07 -4.42 -11.92
N ILE A 56 -8.04 -4.61 -11.08
CA ILE A 56 -7.07 -3.56 -10.74
C ILE A 56 -6.36 -3.05 -11.99
N GLU A 57 -5.94 -3.95 -12.88
CA GLU A 57 -5.24 -3.57 -14.12
C GLU A 57 -6.11 -2.74 -15.09
N SER A 58 -7.43 -2.75 -14.94
CA SER A 58 -8.35 -1.90 -15.70
C SER A 58 -8.57 -0.50 -15.11
N ILE A 59 -8.05 -0.26 -13.90
CA ILE A 59 -8.17 1.02 -13.18
C ILE A 59 -6.98 1.93 -13.52
N GLN A 60 -7.22 3.23 -13.54
CA GLN A 60 -6.19 4.27 -13.50
C GLN A 60 -6.40 5.11 -12.24
N ALA A 61 -5.57 4.88 -11.23
CA ALA A 61 -5.65 5.59 -9.96
C ALA A 61 -4.62 6.72 -9.88
N ASP A 62 -4.92 7.75 -9.11
CA ASP A 62 -3.96 8.82 -8.84
C ASP A 62 -2.94 8.40 -7.78
N LEU A 63 -3.39 7.65 -6.77
CA LEU A 63 -2.56 7.20 -5.65
C LEU A 63 -2.78 5.71 -5.38
N CYS A 64 -1.68 5.00 -5.15
CA CYS A 64 -1.66 3.68 -4.55
C CYS A 64 -1.19 3.82 -3.11
N ILE A 65 -1.95 3.30 -2.15
CA ILE A 65 -1.59 3.32 -0.73
C ILE A 65 -1.42 1.88 -0.26
N LEU A 66 -0.21 1.52 0.14
CA LEU A 66 0.16 0.17 0.55
C LEU A 66 0.63 0.12 2.00
N GLY A 67 0.01 -0.73 2.81
CA GLY A 67 0.64 -1.22 4.03
C GLY A 67 1.84 -2.10 3.68
N ILE A 68 2.98 -1.88 4.34
CA ILE A 68 4.20 -2.66 4.08
C ILE A 68 4.36 -3.80 5.10
N ASN A 69 4.86 -4.93 4.63
CA ASN A 69 5.32 -6.02 5.49
C ASN A 69 6.84 -5.97 5.70
N SER A 70 7.57 -5.55 4.68
CA SER A 70 8.98 -5.17 4.83
C SER A 70 9.44 -4.28 3.67
N LEU A 71 10.35 -3.36 3.98
CA LEU A 71 10.96 -2.43 3.05
C LEU A 71 12.47 -2.33 3.31
N ASP A 72 13.26 -2.53 2.26
CA ASP A 72 14.72 -2.51 2.29
C ASP A 72 15.28 -1.63 1.18
N THR A 73 16.39 -0.94 1.44
CA THR A 73 16.99 0.00 0.48
C THR A 73 17.66 -0.66 -0.73
N GLN A 74 17.96 -1.95 -0.65
CA GLN A 74 18.55 -2.72 -1.75
C GLN A 74 17.53 -3.65 -2.40
N PHE A 75 16.75 -4.36 -1.59
CA PHE A 75 15.78 -5.34 -2.07
C PHE A 75 14.44 -4.70 -2.47
N GLY A 76 14.08 -3.55 -1.88
CA GLY A 76 12.79 -2.90 -2.11
C GLY A 76 11.67 -3.42 -1.22
N LEU A 77 10.43 -3.26 -1.69
CA LEU A 77 9.22 -3.76 -1.03
C LEU A 77 9.09 -5.27 -1.20
N SER A 78 8.80 -5.99 -0.13
CA SER A 78 8.68 -7.45 -0.17
C SER A 78 7.60 -8.01 0.75
N GLU A 79 7.16 -9.23 0.43
CA GLU A 79 6.04 -9.95 1.05
C GLU A 79 6.34 -11.45 1.17
N ASN A 80 5.52 -12.16 1.97
CA ASN A 80 5.58 -13.61 2.09
C ASN A 80 4.49 -14.33 1.29
N ASP A 81 3.37 -13.69 1.04
CA ASP A 81 2.22 -14.28 0.36
C ASP A 81 2.26 -13.95 -1.14
N TRP A 82 2.34 -14.99 -1.98
CA TRP A 82 2.42 -14.84 -3.43
C TRP A 82 1.19 -14.14 -4.03
N GLU A 83 -0.02 -14.44 -3.55
CA GLU A 83 -1.24 -13.83 -4.05
C GLU A 83 -1.30 -12.34 -3.69
N VAL A 84 -0.88 -11.97 -2.47
CA VAL A 84 -0.77 -10.58 -2.02
C VAL A 84 0.26 -9.80 -2.86
N VAL A 85 1.37 -10.44 -3.22
CA VAL A 85 2.38 -9.85 -4.13
C VAL A 85 1.75 -9.45 -5.47
N GLN A 86 0.93 -10.33 -6.08
CA GLN A 86 0.30 -10.04 -7.37
C GLN A 86 -0.66 -8.84 -7.27
N ILE A 87 -1.45 -8.76 -6.20
CA ILE A 87 -2.33 -7.62 -5.93
C ILE A 87 -1.53 -6.33 -5.80
N LYS A 88 -0.50 -6.31 -4.96
CA LYS A 88 0.32 -5.11 -4.75
C LYS A 88 1.03 -4.65 -6.03
N LYS A 89 1.56 -5.58 -6.82
CA LYS A 89 2.16 -5.26 -8.13
C LYS A 89 1.16 -4.62 -9.09
N ALA A 90 -0.05 -5.17 -9.17
CA ALA A 90 -1.11 -4.62 -10.00
C ALA A 90 -1.51 -3.21 -9.54
N MET A 91 -1.63 -2.99 -8.22
CA MET A 91 -1.96 -1.68 -7.64
C MET A 91 -0.91 -0.61 -7.96
N ILE A 92 0.37 -0.93 -7.81
CA ILE A 92 1.48 -0.01 -8.13
C ILE A 92 1.41 0.36 -9.61
N LYS A 93 1.28 -0.63 -10.50
CA LYS A 93 1.22 -0.43 -11.96
C LYS A 93 0.01 0.40 -12.39
N ALA A 94 -1.11 0.27 -11.70
CA ALA A 94 -2.36 0.98 -12.00
C ALA A 94 -2.38 2.44 -11.52
N SER A 95 -1.35 2.90 -10.82
CA SER A 95 -1.36 4.18 -10.11
C SER A 95 -0.24 5.12 -10.56
N LYS A 96 -0.49 6.43 -10.47
CA LYS A 96 0.49 7.46 -10.83
C LYS A 96 1.56 7.65 -9.76
N LYS A 97 1.21 7.44 -8.48
CA LYS A 97 2.11 7.54 -7.32
C LYS A 97 1.85 6.43 -6.33
N THR A 98 2.92 5.96 -5.70
CA THR A 98 2.88 4.90 -4.69
C THR A 98 3.29 5.45 -3.33
N ILE A 99 2.42 5.29 -2.34
CA ILE A 99 2.64 5.62 -0.93
C ILE A 99 2.72 4.32 -0.14
N CYS A 100 3.82 4.13 0.56
CA CYS A 100 3.99 3.03 1.50
C CYS A 100 3.78 3.53 2.93
N ILE A 101 2.97 2.81 3.71
CA ILE A 101 2.73 3.11 5.12
C ILE A 101 3.18 1.92 5.96
N GLY A 102 4.04 2.16 6.94
CA GLY A 102 4.52 1.11 7.81
C GLY A 102 5.29 1.61 9.02
N ILE A 103 5.34 0.77 10.03
CA ILE A 103 6.09 1.03 11.25
C ILE A 103 7.59 0.74 11.04
N SER A 104 8.43 1.37 11.85
CA SER A 104 9.89 1.26 11.77
C SER A 104 10.43 -0.17 11.81
N GLU A 105 9.74 -1.07 12.52
CA GLU A 105 10.09 -2.49 12.57
C GLU A 105 10.05 -3.19 11.20
N LYS A 106 9.34 -2.62 10.23
CA LYS A 106 9.23 -3.13 8.86
C LYS A 106 10.31 -2.58 7.92
N LEU A 107 11.08 -1.61 8.38
CA LEU A 107 12.17 -1.00 7.62
C LEU A 107 13.46 -1.82 7.78
N ASN A 108 14.34 -1.73 6.78
CA ASN A 108 15.60 -2.49 6.74
C ASN A 108 15.42 -4.00 6.96
N SER A 109 14.30 -4.52 6.47
CA SER A 109 13.94 -5.94 6.55
C SER A 109 13.51 -6.46 5.18
N GLN A 110 13.61 -7.78 4.99
CA GLN A 110 13.29 -8.43 3.72
C GLN A 110 12.39 -9.63 3.95
N GLN A 111 11.42 -9.80 3.07
CA GLN A 111 10.62 -11.02 2.95
C GLN A 111 10.99 -11.79 1.69
N LYS A 112 10.38 -12.96 1.50
CA LYS A 112 10.82 -13.92 0.47
C LYS A 112 10.56 -13.48 -0.97
N ILE A 113 9.50 -12.68 -1.19
CA ILE A 113 9.02 -12.38 -2.53
C ILE A 113 9.00 -10.87 -2.76
N LYS A 114 9.72 -10.43 -3.78
CA LYS A 114 9.80 -9.02 -4.14
C LYS A 114 8.49 -8.53 -4.76
N VAL A 115 7.99 -7.41 -4.27
CA VAL A 115 6.84 -6.69 -4.83
C VAL A 115 7.30 -5.63 -5.80
N ALA A 116 8.20 -4.72 -5.37
CA ALA A 116 8.65 -3.57 -6.16
C ALA A 116 10.08 -3.18 -5.79
N ASN A 117 10.76 -2.50 -6.70
CA ASN A 117 12.00 -1.80 -6.38
C ASN A 117 11.70 -0.53 -5.59
N LEU A 118 12.71 0.00 -4.90
CA LEU A 118 12.52 1.20 -4.08
C LEU A 118 12.17 2.44 -4.92
N ASP A 119 12.66 2.52 -6.15
CA ASP A 119 12.39 3.61 -7.10
C ASP A 119 10.97 3.61 -7.68
N GLU A 120 10.18 2.55 -7.43
CA GLU A 120 8.75 2.48 -7.74
C GLU A 120 7.87 3.02 -6.60
N ILE A 121 8.49 3.50 -5.51
CA ILE A 121 7.82 4.06 -4.34
C ILE A 121 8.17 5.54 -4.25
N ASP A 122 7.17 6.40 -4.17
CA ASP A 122 7.35 7.86 -4.10
C ASP A 122 7.44 8.36 -2.66
N ILE A 123 6.60 7.81 -1.78
CA ILE A 123 6.43 8.31 -0.42
C ILE A 123 6.45 7.15 0.59
N LEU A 124 7.16 7.37 1.69
CA LEU A 124 7.10 6.53 2.88
C LEU A 124 6.51 7.34 4.03
N ILE A 125 5.49 6.78 4.69
CA ILE A 125 4.89 7.31 5.92
C ILE A 125 5.19 6.34 7.05
N THR A 126 5.80 6.85 8.13
CA THR A 126 6.18 6.04 9.29
C THR A 126 6.03 6.85 10.58
N GLU A 127 6.08 6.19 11.73
CA GLU A 127 6.00 6.84 13.04
C GLU A 127 7.31 7.49 13.50
N LEU A 128 8.41 7.24 12.78
CA LEU A 128 9.70 7.85 13.11
C LEU A 128 9.72 9.34 12.79
N ASP A 129 10.47 10.11 13.59
CA ASP A 129 10.78 11.48 13.23
C ASP A 129 11.45 11.51 11.84
N PRO A 130 11.03 12.40 10.92
CA PRO A 130 11.64 12.48 9.59
C PRO A 130 13.16 12.65 9.58
N ASN A 131 13.76 13.14 10.68
CA ASN A 131 15.20 13.27 10.82
C ASN A 131 15.89 12.07 11.48
N ASP A 132 15.14 11.00 11.76
CA ASP A 132 15.72 9.79 12.34
C ASP A 132 16.82 9.23 11.43
N PRO A 133 18.00 8.90 11.97
CA PRO A 133 19.11 8.33 11.21
C PRO A 133 18.74 7.03 10.45
N ALA A 134 17.81 6.25 10.95
CA ALA A 134 17.34 5.03 10.29
C ALA A 134 16.69 5.30 8.91
N LEU A 135 16.19 6.51 8.68
CA LEU A 135 15.53 6.93 7.44
C LEU A 135 16.51 7.51 6.40
N LEU A 136 17.74 7.85 6.78
CA LEU A 136 18.72 8.44 5.87
C LEU A 136 18.99 7.59 4.62
N PRO A 137 19.15 6.25 4.71
CA PRO A 137 19.38 5.44 3.51
C PRO A 137 18.21 5.50 2.50
N PHE A 138 16.97 5.61 2.98
CA PHE A 138 15.78 5.74 2.13
C PHE A 138 15.70 7.11 1.47
N LYS A 139 16.02 8.19 2.21
CA LYS A 139 16.11 9.55 1.67
C LYS A 139 17.16 9.68 0.57
N HIS A 140 18.34 9.08 0.79
CA HIS A 140 19.41 9.07 -0.22
C HIS A 140 19.03 8.35 -1.51
N LYS A 141 18.04 7.46 -1.45
CA LYS A 141 17.46 6.78 -2.62
C LYS A 141 16.31 7.55 -3.27
N GLY A 142 15.96 8.72 -2.74
CA GLY A 142 14.97 9.61 -3.34
C GLY A 142 13.54 9.50 -2.78
N LEU A 143 13.29 8.71 -1.72
CA LEU A 143 11.98 8.66 -1.10
C LEU A 143 11.67 9.96 -0.35
N THR A 144 10.46 10.46 -0.55
CA THR A 144 9.87 11.48 0.32
C THR A 144 9.35 10.79 1.58
N ILE A 145 9.69 11.31 2.77
CA ILE A 145 9.33 10.68 4.05
C ILE A 145 8.54 11.66 4.92
N TYR A 146 7.43 11.17 5.46
CA TYR A 146 6.57 11.87 6.40
C TYR A 146 6.40 11.05 7.68
#